data_3c71ea873c345c712feca34bca95f611
#
_entry.id   3c71ea873c345c712feca34bca95f611
#
_cell.length_a   1.000
_cell.length_b   1.000
_cell.length_c   1.000
_cell.angle_alpha   90.00
_cell.angle_beta   90.00
_cell.angle_gamma   90.00
#
_symmetry.space_group_name_H-M   'P 1'
#
loop_
_entity.id
_entity.type
_entity.pdbx_description
1 polymer ?
#
loop_
_entity_poly.entity_id
_entity_poly.type
_entity_poly.pdbx_seq_one_letter_code
_entity_poly.pdbx_strand_id
1 'polypeptide(L)'
;YFGESTKRGSDCIGQYGEGLKLAMLVFARLGMDVVIKNGANETWKPSLEKDKLGVECLTLDITPASRKDGHFDVVINDINEEAWDLIRSWFLRLTPAAVVQKTSYGELLDDPEFTGKIFVRGVYVCTRPKYEFGYNFFRVETGRDRQIPSSFDINFSITMIWDELAKRGDAATHKQLYKGLASEAAENEAFDLRQPDGLTFAMVSEFKKEYGENAIPVSSTSEGSDLEHLGVATVPLPQRLVSMLRRTLPSPERVRQDHAEKIVARHALGELTKEERANLDYAFRKLE
;
A
#
# COMPACT_ATOMS: atom_id res chain seq x y z
N TYR A 1 30.01 -1.02 21.38
CA TYR A 1 29.00 -0.89 22.45
C TYR A 1 27.63 -1.26 21.95
N PHE A 2 26.73 -1.72 22.84
CA PHE A 2 25.32 -1.96 22.50
C PHE A 2 24.65 -0.63 22.15
N GLY A 3 23.88 -0.61 21.06
CA GLY A 3 23.12 0.58 20.67
C GLY A 3 23.89 1.64 19.89
N GLU A 4 25.14 1.42 19.53
CA GLU A 4 25.91 2.33 18.67
C GLU A 4 25.82 1.89 17.20
N SER A 5 25.43 2.81 16.34
CA SER A 5 25.42 2.61 14.89
C SER A 5 25.73 3.92 14.18
N THR A 6 26.66 3.88 13.26
CA THR A 6 26.94 5.00 12.33
C THR A 6 25.85 5.22 11.29
N LYS A 7 24.84 4.33 11.24
CA LYS A 7 23.72 4.35 10.29
C LYS A 7 22.48 5.06 10.83
N ARG A 8 22.51 5.63 12.04
CA ARG A 8 21.38 6.41 12.59
C ARG A 8 21.04 7.58 11.68
N GLY A 9 19.75 7.72 11.33
CA GLY A 9 19.29 8.77 10.43
C GLY A 9 19.61 8.56 8.95
N SER A 10 20.18 7.41 8.58
CA SER A 10 20.38 7.01 7.19
C SER A 10 19.18 6.19 6.68
N ASP A 11 19.10 6.00 5.35
CA ASP A 11 18.09 5.13 4.73
C ASP A 11 18.34 3.63 4.94
N CYS A 12 19.31 3.26 5.76
CA CYS A 12 19.64 1.88 6.08
C CYS A 12 18.74 1.33 7.20
N ILE A 13 18.36 0.06 7.10
CA ILE A 13 17.56 -0.65 8.13
C ILE A 13 18.35 -0.85 9.42
N GLY A 14 19.65 -1.03 9.36
CA GLY A 14 20.53 -1.34 10.50
C GLY A 14 20.86 -0.15 11.38
N GLN A 15 19.87 0.57 11.92
CA GLN A 15 20.09 1.84 12.66
C GLN A 15 20.49 1.68 14.12
N TYR A 16 20.18 0.54 14.76
CA TYR A 16 20.31 0.40 16.23
C TYR A 16 21.59 -0.28 16.70
N GLY A 17 22.41 -0.82 15.80
CA GLY A 17 23.70 -1.45 16.14
C GLY A 17 23.62 -2.75 16.94
N GLU A 18 22.44 -3.38 17.03
CA GLU A 18 22.19 -4.55 17.85
C GLU A 18 21.96 -5.84 17.02
N GLY A 19 21.55 -5.69 15.76
CA GLY A 19 21.10 -6.81 14.94
C GLY A 19 22.13 -7.95 14.80
N LEU A 20 23.39 -7.63 14.57
CA LEU A 20 24.45 -8.65 14.47
C LEU A 20 24.67 -9.39 15.79
N LYS A 21 24.67 -8.67 16.92
CA LYS A 21 24.87 -9.27 18.24
C LYS A 21 23.73 -10.20 18.63
N LEU A 22 22.49 -9.80 18.35
CA LEU A 22 21.32 -10.64 18.55
C LEU A 22 21.32 -11.86 17.64
N ALA A 23 21.70 -11.69 16.36
CA ALA A 23 21.84 -12.81 15.43
C ALA A 23 22.88 -13.82 15.92
N MET A 24 24.05 -13.36 16.33
CA MET A 24 25.09 -14.25 16.89
C MET A 24 24.61 -15.00 18.13
N LEU A 25 23.86 -14.35 19.02
CA LEU A 25 23.28 -15.01 20.19
C LEU A 25 22.26 -16.09 19.80
N VAL A 26 21.41 -15.80 18.81
CA VAL A 26 20.43 -16.77 18.30
C VAL A 26 21.13 -17.94 17.64
N PHE A 27 22.13 -17.71 16.79
CA PHE A 27 22.89 -18.76 16.13
C PHE A 27 23.60 -19.65 17.15
N ALA A 28 24.24 -19.05 18.16
CA ALA A 28 24.90 -19.83 19.20
C ALA A 28 23.92 -20.68 20.01
N ARG A 29 22.72 -20.15 20.33
CA ARG A 29 21.65 -20.90 21.03
C ARG A 29 21.10 -22.05 20.21
N LEU A 30 21.00 -21.88 18.89
CA LEU A 30 20.53 -22.91 17.96
C LEU A 30 21.62 -23.90 17.58
N GLY A 31 22.86 -23.72 18.07
CA GLY A 31 24.01 -24.57 17.74
C GLY A 31 24.42 -24.50 16.26
N MET A 32 24.11 -23.42 15.57
CA MET A 32 24.46 -23.25 14.16
C MET A 32 25.93 -22.93 14.00
N ASP A 33 26.57 -23.54 13.01
CA ASP A 33 27.98 -23.26 12.68
C ASP A 33 28.07 -21.96 11.87
N VAL A 34 28.41 -20.88 12.58
CA VAL A 34 28.53 -19.54 12.00
C VAL A 34 29.95 -19.04 12.16
N VAL A 35 30.51 -18.53 11.07
CA VAL A 35 31.84 -17.93 11.01
C VAL A 35 31.74 -16.54 10.45
N ILE A 36 32.24 -15.53 11.19
CA ILE A 36 32.32 -14.17 10.73
C ILE A 36 33.76 -13.86 10.35
N LYS A 37 33.99 -13.53 9.08
CA LYS A 37 35.28 -13.09 8.57
C LYS A 37 35.31 -11.57 8.56
N ASN A 38 36.07 -10.98 9.49
CA ASN A 38 36.27 -9.56 9.58
C ASN A 38 37.51 -9.15 8.77
N GLY A 39 37.35 -8.21 7.87
CA GLY A 39 38.44 -7.72 7.01
C GLY A 39 39.61 -7.05 7.76
N ALA A 40 39.53 -6.92 9.09
CA ALA A 40 40.63 -6.52 9.98
C ALA A 40 41.57 -7.69 10.35
N ASN A 41 41.61 -8.75 9.58
CA ASN A 41 42.40 -9.98 9.81
C ASN A 41 41.94 -10.86 10.96
N GLU A 42 40.66 -10.87 11.22
CA GLU A 42 40.08 -11.68 12.29
C GLU A 42 38.98 -12.58 11.76
N THR A 43 38.87 -13.74 12.38
CA THR A 43 37.73 -14.65 12.24
C THR A 43 37.08 -14.76 13.59
N TRP A 44 35.77 -14.54 13.65
CA TRP A 44 34.98 -14.61 14.87
C TRP A 44 34.04 -15.81 14.80
N LYS A 45 34.01 -16.61 15.87
CA LYS A 45 33.08 -17.72 16.02
C LYS A 45 32.23 -17.49 17.28
N PRO A 46 30.90 -17.29 17.16
CA PRO A 46 30.05 -17.12 18.33
C PRO A 46 29.81 -18.44 19.07
N SER A 47 29.90 -18.39 20.40
CA SER A 47 29.60 -19.52 21.28
C SER A 47 28.87 -19.05 22.54
N LEU A 48 28.34 -20.01 23.32
CA LEU A 48 27.75 -19.74 24.63
C LEU A 48 28.65 -20.32 25.73
N GLU A 49 29.03 -19.46 26.67
CA GLU A 49 29.79 -19.87 27.83
C GLU A 49 29.12 -19.38 29.11
N LYS A 50 29.29 -20.12 30.19
CA LYS A 50 28.81 -19.70 31.51
C LYS A 50 29.84 -18.81 32.16
N ASP A 51 29.39 -17.67 32.63
CA ASP A 51 30.19 -16.77 33.43
C ASP A 51 30.45 -17.33 34.86
N LYS A 52 31.17 -16.57 35.67
CA LYS A 52 31.49 -16.93 37.09
C LYS A 52 30.25 -17.11 37.96
N LEU A 53 29.10 -16.59 37.53
CA LEU A 53 27.81 -16.66 38.24
C LEU A 53 26.91 -17.75 37.66
N GLY A 54 27.40 -18.49 36.69
CA GLY A 54 26.62 -19.57 36.00
C GLY A 54 25.66 -19.06 34.97
N VAL A 55 25.69 -17.76 34.61
CA VAL A 55 24.84 -17.18 33.59
C VAL A 55 25.41 -17.43 32.20
N GLU A 56 24.60 -17.91 31.29
CA GLU A 56 25.01 -18.09 29.88
C GLU A 56 25.20 -16.71 29.19
N CYS A 57 26.42 -16.51 28.69
CA CYS A 57 26.83 -15.31 28.00
C CYS A 57 27.27 -15.64 26.56
N LEU A 58 26.93 -14.76 25.61
CA LEU A 58 27.51 -14.82 24.28
C LEU A 58 28.99 -14.46 24.34
N THR A 59 29.85 -15.38 23.90
CA THR A 59 31.28 -15.19 23.73
C THR A 59 31.65 -15.24 22.25
N LEU A 60 32.78 -14.64 21.91
CA LEU A 60 33.33 -14.64 20.56
C LEU A 60 34.77 -15.21 20.63
N ASP A 61 34.99 -16.35 20.02
CA ASP A 61 36.33 -16.84 19.77
C ASP A 61 36.90 -16.07 18.57
N ILE A 62 37.90 -15.24 18.87
CA ILE A 62 38.55 -14.41 17.87
C ILE A 62 39.90 -14.99 17.52
N THR A 63 40.06 -15.39 16.28
CA THR A 63 41.31 -15.94 15.75
C THR A 63 41.87 -15.07 14.63
N PRO A 64 43.23 -14.94 14.53
CA PRO A 64 43.83 -14.24 13.41
C PRO A 64 43.51 -14.90 12.09
N ALA A 65 43.26 -14.06 11.05
CA ALA A 65 43.05 -14.50 9.68
C ALA A 65 43.98 -13.75 8.72
N SER A 66 44.36 -14.36 7.63
CA SER A 66 45.28 -13.76 6.63
C SER A 66 44.62 -12.79 5.67
N ARG A 67 43.30 -12.56 5.78
CA ARG A 67 42.51 -11.77 4.86
C ARG A 67 42.57 -10.26 5.19
N LYS A 68 43.01 -9.44 4.20
CA LYS A 68 43.18 -7.97 4.35
C LYS A 68 42.37 -7.19 3.30
N ASP A 69 41.13 -7.60 3.02
CA ASP A 69 40.35 -6.98 1.94
C ASP A 69 39.29 -5.97 2.42
N GLY A 70 39.19 -5.73 3.72
CA GLY A 70 38.22 -4.80 4.31
C GLY A 70 36.74 -5.27 4.25
N HIS A 71 36.48 -6.46 3.73
CA HIS A 71 35.12 -7.02 3.69
C HIS A 71 34.71 -7.64 5.02
N PHE A 72 33.41 -7.64 5.26
CA PHE A 72 32.79 -8.28 6.41
C PHE A 72 31.80 -9.34 5.93
N ASP A 73 32.18 -10.62 6.08
CA ASP A 73 31.35 -11.73 5.62
C ASP A 73 30.81 -12.51 6.83
N VAL A 74 29.54 -12.86 6.78
CA VAL A 74 28.91 -13.80 7.70
C VAL A 74 28.64 -15.09 6.92
N VAL A 75 29.32 -16.16 7.30
CA VAL A 75 29.17 -17.47 6.69
C VAL A 75 28.35 -18.33 7.65
N ILE A 76 27.23 -18.82 7.22
CA ILE A 76 26.35 -19.71 7.96
C ILE A 76 26.41 -21.08 7.24
N ASN A 77 26.91 -22.08 7.91
CA ASN A 77 27.00 -23.42 7.36
C ASN A 77 25.70 -24.19 7.65
N ASP A 78 25.50 -25.31 6.96
CA ASP A 78 24.40 -26.24 7.19
C ASP A 78 22.98 -25.68 7.02
N ILE A 79 22.82 -24.64 6.18
CA ILE A 79 21.51 -24.21 5.74
C ILE A 79 21.04 -25.11 4.61
N ASN A 80 19.91 -25.80 4.80
CA ASN A 80 19.29 -26.58 3.73
C ASN A 80 18.61 -25.64 2.70
N GLU A 81 18.30 -26.20 1.53
CA GLU A 81 17.74 -25.44 0.40
C GLU A 81 16.39 -24.79 0.74
N GLU A 82 15.51 -25.51 1.46
CA GLU A 82 14.20 -25.00 1.90
C GLU A 82 14.34 -23.77 2.83
N ALA A 83 15.23 -23.84 3.81
CA ALA A 83 15.51 -22.73 4.71
C ALA A 83 16.14 -21.53 3.96
N TRP A 84 17.01 -21.82 2.98
CA TRP A 84 17.60 -20.78 2.15
C TRP A 84 16.55 -20.07 1.28
N ASP A 85 15.63 -20.80 0.65
CA ASP A 85 14.56 -20.22 -0.16
C ASP A 85 13.60 -19.37 0.69
N LEU A 86 13.30 -19.81 1.91
CA LEU A 86 12.51 -19.03 2.85
C LEU A 86 13.22 -17.73 3.23
N ILE A 87 14.49 -17.79 3.63
CA ILE A 87 15.29 -16.62 4.00
C ILE A 87 15.38 -15.65 2.81
N ARG A 88 15.66 -16.17 1.61
CA ARG A 88 15.78 -15.38 0.39
C ARG A 88 14.50 -14.62 0.08
N SER A 89 13.33 -15.23 0.29
CA SER A 89 12.02 -14.61 0.07
C SER A 89 11.73 -13.39 0.97
N TRP A 90 12.48 -13.22 2.06
CA TRP A 90 12.35 -12.07 2.95
C TRP A 90 13.08 -10.83 2.45
N PHE A 91 13.84 -10.94 1.37
CA PHE A 91 14.64 -9.82 0.85
C PHE A 91 14.35 -9.58 -0.63
N LEU A 92 13.70 -8.46 -0.95
CA LEU A 92 13.41 -8.08 -2.34
C LEU A 92 14.67 -7.99 -3.22
N ARG A 93 15.83 -7.73 -2.62
CA ARG A 93 17.10 -7.73 -3.35
C ARG A 93 17.51 -9.13 -3.84
N LEU A 94 17.12 -10.17 -3.13
CA LEU A 94 17.46 -11.58 -3.45
C LEU A 94 16.36 -12.25 -4.27
N THR A 95 15.12 -11.80 -4.09
CA THR A 95 13.95 -12.28 -4.83
C THR A 95 13.15 -11.06 -5.28
N PRO A 96 13.55 -10.40 -6.38
CA PRO A 96 12.87 -9.21 -6.85
C PRO A 96 11.54 -9.56 -7.50
N ALA A 97 10.52 -8.73 -7.29
CA ALA A 97 9.24 -8.83 -7.98
C ALA A 97 9.41 -8.56 -9.48
N ALA A 98 8.64 -9.28 -10.30
CA ALA A 98 8.70 -9.16 -11.77
C ALA A 98 8.14 -7.80 -12.25
N VAL A 99 7.09 -7.30 -11.61
CA VAL A 99 6.47 -6.02 -11.93
C VAL A 99 6.53 -5.08 -10.72
N VAL A 100 7.27 -3.98 -10.87
CA VAL A 100 7.49 -3.00 -9.80
C VAL A 100 7.23 -1.60 -10.32
N GLN A 101 6.33 -0.88 -9.64
CA GLN A 101 6.09 0.54 -9.88
C GLN A 101 6.69 1.36 -8.73
N LYS A 102 7.75 2.12 -9.03
CA LYS A 102 8.52 2.88 -8.03
C LYS A 102 7.95 4.28 -7.83
N THR A 103 7.93 4.73 -6.58
CA THR A 103 7.58 6.10 -6.18
C THR A 103 8.58 6.63 -5.17
N SER A 104 8.44 7.89 -4.75
CA SER A 104 9.26 8.47 -3.69
C SER A 104 8.90 7.97 -2.29
N TYR A 105 7.73 7.36 -2.11
CA TYR A 105 7.25 6.79 -0.84
C TYR A 105 7.49 5.29 -0.73
N GLY A 106 7.66 4.61 -1.85
CA GLY A 106 7.85 3.18 -1.89
C GLY A 106 7.62 2.59 -3.27
N GLU A 107 7.41 1.29 -3.30
CA GLU A 107 7.15 0.51 -4.51
C GLU A 107 5.83 -0.25 -4.36
N LEU A 108 5.02 -0.24 -5.40
CA LEU A 108 3.90 -1.14 -5.58
C LEU A 108 4.41 -2.37 -6.34
N LEU A 109 4.20 -3.55 -5.77
CA LEU A 109 4.63 -4.83 -6.32
C LEU A 109 3.40 -5.51 -6.92
N ASP A 110 3.26 -5.43 -8.25
CA ASP A 110 2.15 -6.04 -9.00
C ASP A 110 2.58 -7.40 -9.55
N ASP A 111 2.78 -8.32 -8.63
CA ASP A 111 3.21 -9.68 -8.92
C ASP A 111 2.47 -10.63 -7.97
N PRO A 112 1.80 -11.68 -8.49
CA PRO A 112 1.01 -12.62 -7.68
C PRO A 112 1.78 -13.22 -6.50
N GLU A 113 3.09 -13.44 -6.66
CA GLU A 113 3.94 -13.95 -5.57
C GLU A 113 4.05 -12.98 -4.40
N PHE A 114 3.88 -11.68 -4.65
CA PHE A 114 4.00 -10.62 -3.66
C PHE A 114 2.66 -10.12 -3.13
N THR A 115 1.54 -10.65 -3.61
CA THR A 115 0.19 -10.27 -3.15
C THR A 115 0.11 -10.27 -1.63
N GLY A 116 -0.27 -9.12 -1.06
CA GLY A 116 -0.40 -8.90 0.37
C GLY A 116 0.89 -8.84 1.17
N LYS A 117 2.06 -9.07 0.58
CA LYS A 117 3.34 -8.96 1.29
C LYS A 117 3.74 -7.51 1.51
N ILE A 118 4.12 -7.20 2.74
CA ILE A 118 4.60 -5.88 3.15
C ILE A 118 6.09 -5.94 3.43
N PHE A 119 6.83 -5.08 2.76
CA PHE A 119 8.26 -4.87 2.94
C PHE A 119 8.52 -3.45 3.41
N VAL A 120 9.57 -3.27 4.20
CA VAL A 120 10.11 -1.96 4.54
C VAL A 120 11.57 -1.93 4.12
N ARG A 121 11.90 -1.02 3.21
CA ARG A 121 13.25 -0.88 2.63
C ARG A 121 13.82 -2.21 2.12
N GLY A 122 12.96 -3.00 1.46
CA GLY A 122 13.31 -4.28 0.84
C GLY A 122 13.38 -5.47 1.79
N VAL A 123 13.01 -5.33 3.06
CA VAL A 123 12.95 -6.43 4.03
C VAL A 123 11.50 -6.72 4.39
N TYR A 124 11.11 -7.98 4.30
CA TYR A 124 9.78 -8.49 4.65
C TYR A 124 9.44 -8.19 6.11
N VAL A 125 8.21 -7.75 6.33
CA VAL A 125 7.68 -7.42 7.66
C VAL A 125 6.48 -8.30 8.03
N CYS A 126 5.48 -8.35 7.15
CA CYS A 126 4.28 -9.14 7.38
C CYS A 126 3.51 -9.37 6.08
N THR A 127 2.49 -10.24 6.16
CA THR A 127 1.49 -10.42 5.10
C THR A 127 0.14 -9.87 5.53
N ARG A 128 -0.54 -9.18 4.62
CA ARG A 128 -1.93 -8.72 4.71
C ARG A 128 -2.76 -9.49 3.67
N PRO A 129 -3.36 -10.63 3.99
CA PRO A 129 -3.94 -11.54 3.00
C PRO A 129 -5.07 -10.96 2.16
N LYS A 130 -5.69 -9.86 2.62
CA LYS A 130 -6.79 -9.17 1.93
C LYS A 130 -6.32 -8.04 1.01
N TYR A 131 -5.01 -7.82 0.89
CA TYR A 131 -4.44 -6.84 -0.04
C TYR A 131 -4.28 -7.49 -1.42
N GLU A 132 -4.54 -6.75 -2.47
CA GLU A 132 -4.35 -7.19 -3.86
C GLU A 132 -2.90 -7.03 -4.33
N PHE A 133 -2.20 -6.04 -3.78
CA PHE A 133 -0.83 -5.74 -4.14
C PHE A 133 0.14 -6.03 -3.00
N GLY A 134 1.41 -6.24 -3.36
CA GLY A 134 2.51 -6.13 -2.42
C GLY A 134 3.03 -4.69 -2.34
N TYR A 135 3.66 -4.34 -1.23
CA TYR A 135 4.22 -3.00 -1.00
C TYR A 135 5.60 -3.06 -0.39
N ASN A 136 6.50 -2.18 -0.85
CA ASN A 136 7.79 -1.94 -0.23
C ASN A 136 7.88 -0.47 0.18
N PHE A 137 7.74 -0.16 1.45
CA PHE A 137 7.73 1.21 1.96
C PHE A 137 9.13 1.73 2.24
N PHE A 138 9.42 2.98 1.83
CA PHE A 138 10.72 3.62 2.05
C PHE A 138 10.74 4.53 3.28
N ARG A 139 9.59 5.16 3.60
CA ARG A 139 9.47 6.18 4.64
C ARG A 139 8.80 5.71 5.93
N VAL A 140 8.38 4.46 5.96
CA VAL A 140 7.83 3.85 7.17
C VAL A 140 8.96 3.49 8.11
N GLU A 141 8.87 3.92 9.36
CA GLU A 141 9.82 3.55 10.40
C GLU A 141 9.37 2.25 11.07
N THR A 142 10.29 1.32 11.20
CA THR A 142 10.14 0.16 12.07
C THR A 142 10.80 0.50 13.40
N GLY A 143 10.10 0.30 14.50
CA GLY A 143 10.67 0.48 15.83
C GLY A 143 11.91 -0.40 16.08
N ARG A 144 12.59 -0.20 17.22
CA ARG A 144 13.78 -0.98 17.62
C ARG A 144 13.54 -2.50 17.55
N ASP A 145 12.34 -2.94 17.92
CA ASP A 145 11.94 -4.35 17.93
C ASP A 145 11.38 -4.82 16.57
N ARG A 146 11.55 -4.02 15.51
CA ARG A 146 11.01 -4.28 14.16
C ARG A 146 9.53 -4.65 14.18
N GLN A 147 8.77 -3.99 15.06
CA GLN A 147 7.32 -4.18 15.12
C GLN A 147 6.68 -3.82 13.78
N ILE A 148 5.56 -4.47 13.51
CA ILE A 148 4.74 -4.14 12.35
C ILE A 148 4.38 -2.65 12.42
N PRO A 149 4.61 -1.89 11.35
CA PRO A 149 4.27 -0.47 11.31
C PRO A 149 2.80 -0.24 11.64
N SER A 150 2.48 0.93 12.18
CA SER A 150 1.09 1.27 12.49
C SER A 150 0.23 1.23 11.23
N SER A 151 -1.05 0.88 11.37
CA SER A 151 -1.99 0.91 10.24
C SER A 151 -2.08 2.30 9.62
N PHE A 152 -1.89 3.36 10.42
CA PHE A 152 -1.87 4.74 9.92
C PHE A 152 -0.69 4.97 8.97
N ASP A 153 0.54 4.57 9.35
CA ASP A 153 1.73 4.76 8.51
C ASP A 153 1.66 3.97 7.22
N ILE A 154 1.12 2.73 7.30
CA ILE A 154 0.87 1.88 6.13
C ILE A 154 -0.13 2.55 5.20
N ASN A 155 -1.30 2.95 5.70
CA ASN A 155 -2.37 3.55 4.91
C ASN A 155 -1.93 4.89 4.30
N PHE A 156 -1.21 5.71 5.06
CA PHE A 156 -0.63 6.94 4.53
C PHE A 156 0.33 6.67 3.37
N SER A 157 1.22 5.69 3.52
CA SER A 157 2.20 5.36 2.48
C SER A 157 1.54 4.78 1.23
N ILE A 158 0.53 3.92 1.37
CA ILE A 158 -0.28 3.41 0.24
C ILE A 158 -0.90 4.57 -0.51
N THR A 159 -1.58 5.48 0.21
CA THR A 159 -2.22 6.66 -0.39
C THR A 159 -1.23 7.49 -1.20
N MET A 160 -0.03 7.72 -0.66
CA MET A 160 1.00 8.52 -1.35
C MET A 160 1.61 7.80 -2.55
N ILE A 161 1.79 6.48 -2.48
CA ILE A 161 2.25 5.66 -3.62
C ILE A 161 1.24 5.77 -4.76
N TRP A 162 -0.04 5.53 -4.50
CA TRP A 162 -1.09 5.56 -5.51
C TRP A 162 -1.30 6.96 -6.11
N ASP A 163 -1.24 8.02 -5.30
CA ASP A 163 -1.33 9.40 -5.79
C ASP A 163 -0.16 9.76 -6.73
N GLU A 164 1.07 9.36 -6.37
CA GLU A 164 2.23 9.60 -7.22
C GLU A 164 2.16 8.80 -8.52
N LEU A 165 1.71 7.54 -8.47
CA LEU A 165 1.49 6.72 -9.66
C LEU A 165 0.40 7.33 -10.57
N ALA A 166 -0.71 7.76 -9.99
CA ALA A 166 -1.79 8.41 -10.73
C ALA A 166 -1.33 9.69 -11.44
N LYS A 167 -0.50 10.50 -10.79
CA LYS A 167 0.07 11.74 -11.36
C LYS A 167 1.01 11.50 -12.54
N ARG A 168 1.60 10.32 -12.69
CA ARG A 168 2.44 10.00 -13.85
C ARG A 168 1.66 9.85 -15.14
N GLY A 169 0.35 9.59 -15.07
CA GLY A 169 -0.57 9.74 -16.17
C GLY A 169 -0.55 8.64 -17.22
N ASP A 170 0.10 7.49 -16.98
CA ASP A 170 -0.01 6.40 -17.93
C ASP A 170 -1.34 5.63 -17.80
N ALA A 171 -1.96 5.31 -18.95
CA ALA A 171 -3.28 4.74 -19.00
C ALA A 171 -3.36 3.31 -18.40
N ALA A 172 -2.27 2.54 -18.44
CA ALA A 172 -2.24 1.19 -17.89
C ALA A 172 -2.28 1.26 -16.36
N THR A 173 -1.47 2.13 -15.77
CA THR A 173 -1.45 2.39 -14.32
C THR A 173 -2.81 2.93 -13.84
N HIS A 174 -3.42 3.90 -14.54
CA HIS A 174 -4.74 4.41 -14.18
C HIS A 174 -5.79 3.30 -14.15
N LYS A 175 -5.82 2.46 -15.20
CA LYS A 175 -6.75 1.34 -15.28
C LYS A 175 -6.53 0.31 -14.17
N GLN A 176 -5.28 0.04 -13.81
CA GLN A 176 -4.91 -0.86 -12.72
C GLN A 176 -5.40 -0.32 -11.37
N LEU A 177 -5.10 0.95 -11.06
CA LEU A 177 -5.54 1.61 -9.84
C LEU A 177 -7.07 1.68 -9.76
N TYR A 178 -7.74 1.96 -10.88
CA TYR A 178 -9.20 1.97 -10.94
C TYR A 178 -9.80 0.60 -10.59
N LYS A 179 -9.27 -0.47 -11.17
CA LYS A 179 -9.68 -1.85 -10.85
C LYS A 179 -9.45 -2.19 -9.38
N GLY A 180 -8.29 -1.84 -8.82
CA GLY A 180 -7.99 -2.05 -7.41
C GLY A 180 -8.97 -1.31 -6.51
N LEU A 181 -9.31 -0.05 -6.79
CA LEU A 181 -10.30 0.72 -6.02
C LEU A 181 -11.74 0.21 -6.20
N ALA A 182 -12.04 -0.40 -7.34
CA ALA A 182 -13.34 -1.03 -7.59
C ALA A 182 -13.50 -2.40 -6.91
N SER A 183 -12.42 -2.97 -6.39
CA SER A 183 -12.43 -4.23 -5.63
C SER A 183 -12.74 -4.00 -4.15
N GLU A 184 -12.95 -5.10 -3.41
CA GLU A 184 -13.12 -5.08 -1.95
C GLU A 184 -11.79 -5.26 -1.20
N ALA A 185 -10.66 -4.95 -1.82
CA ALA A 185 -9.35 -5.06 -1.21
C ALA A 185 -9.22 -4.21 0.06
N ALA A 186 -8.57 -4.75 1.08
CA ALA A 186 -8.48 -4.08 2.38
C ALA A 186 -7.57 -2.84 2.36
N GLU A 187 -6.61 -2.78 1.44
CA GLU A 187 -5.78 -1.58 1.26
C GLU A 187 -6.57 -0.34 0.84
N ASN A 188 -7.77 -0.52 0.30
CA ASN A 188 -8.66 0.59 -0.03
C ASN A 188 -9.09 1.42 1.20
N GLU A 189 -8.96 0.88 2.43
CA GLU A 189 -9.13 1.63 3.68
C GLU A 189 -8.16 2.82 3.80
N ALA A 190 -7.05 2.77 3.10
CA ALA A 190 -6.09 3.88 3.04
C ALA A 190 -6.74 5.19 2.54
N PHE A 191 -7.78 5.09 1.70
CA PHE A 191 -8.45 6.24 1.09
C PHE A 191 -9.63 6.78 1.89
N ASP A 192 -10.00 6.16 3.01
CA ASP A 192 -11.06 6.67 3.90
C ASP A 192 -10.63 7.96 4.60
N LEU A 193 -9.34 8.06 4.95
CA LEU A 193 -8.80 9.23 5.64
C LEU A 193 -8.36 10.35 4.69
N ARG A 194 -7.93 10.00 3.48
CA ARG A 194 -7.40 10.96 2.51
C ARG A 194 -7.64 10.47 1.08
N GLN A 195 -8.24 11.34 0.29
CA GLN A 195 -8.44 11.14 -1.15
C GLN A 195 -7.61 12.18 -1.91
N PRO A 196 -6.42 11.84 -2.39
CA PRO A 196 -5.55 12.78 -3.09
C PRO A 196 -6.16 13.23 -4.42
N ASP A 197 -5.93 14.50 -4.79
CA ASP A 197 -6.53 15.07 -6.00
C ASP A 197 -6.02 14.42 -7.29
N GLY A 198 -4.74 14.03 -7.35
CA GLY A 198 -4.18 13.33 -8.51
C GLY A 198 -4.85 11.99 -8.76
N LEU A 199 -5.01 11.19 -7.72
CA LEU A 199 -5.72 9.92 -7.79
C LEU A 199 -7.20 10.11 -8.14
N THR A 200 -7.87 11.08 -7.50
CA THR A 200 -9.28 11.41 -7.81
C THR A 200 -9.46 11.77 -9.29
N PHE A 201 -8.59 12.62 -9.84
CA PHE A 201 -8.66 13.00 -11.25
C PHE A 201 -8.47 11.79 -12.19
N ALA A 202 -7.49 10.94 -11.90
CA ALA A 202 -7.25 9.71 -12.67
C ALA A 202 -8.47 8.78 -12.65
N MET A 203 -9.09 8.60 -11.48
CA MET A 203 -10.28 7.76 -11.34
C MET A 203 -11.49 8.31 -12.08
N VAL A 204 -11.71 9.63 -12.04
CA VAL A 204 -12.75 10.30 -12.83
C VAL A 204 -12.53 10.10 -14.34
N SER A 205 -11.28 10.21 -14.80
CA SER A 205 -10.93 9.99 -16.19
C SER A 205 -11.22 8.55 -16.65
N GLU A 206 -10.83 7.54 -15.84
CA GLU A 206 -11.11 6.14 -16.19
C GLU A 206 -12.60 5.82 -16.13
N PHE A 207 -13.33 6.34 -15.14
CA PHE A 207 -14.79 6.19 -15.06
C PHE A 207 -15.48 6.74 -16.31
N LYS A 208 -15.14 7.95 -16.76
CA LYS A 208 -15.71 8.56 -17.95
C LYS A 208 -15.38 7.81 -19.25
N LYS A 209 -14.16 7.28 -19.36
CA LYS A 209 -13.76 6.44 -20.50
C LYS A 209 -14.58 5.15 -20.58
N GLU A 210 -14.88 4.53 -19.43
CA GLU A 210 -15.55 3.25 -19.37
C GLU A 210 -17.07 3.38 -19.54
N TYR A 211 -17.69 4.40 -18.91
CA TYR A 211 -19.14 4.54 -18.82
C TYR A 211 -19.71 5.76 -19.55
N GLY A 212 -18.86 6.63 -20.07
CA GLY A 212 -19.27 7.84 -20.80
C GLY A 212 -19.29 9.08 -19.93
N GLU A 213 -19.30 10.26 -20.62
CA GLU A 213 -19.17 11.57 -19.96
C GLU A 213 -20.34 11.92 -19.03
N ASN A 214 -21.54 11.41 -19.31
CA ASN A 214 -22.78 11.72 -18.59
C ASN A 214 -23.18 10.64 -17.57
N ALA A 215 -22.37 9.59 -17.40
CA ALA A 215 -22.65 8.55 -16.42
C ALA A 215 -22.45 9.07 -14.99
N ILE A 216 -23.26 8.57 -14.05
CA ILE A 216 -23.24 8.99 -12.65
C ILE A 216 -22.92 7.80 -11.75
N PRO A 217 -21.91 7.92 -10.88
CA PRO A 217 -21.59 6.88 -9.93
C PRO A 217 -22.61 6.83 -8.79
N VAL A 218 -23.14 5.64 -8.49
CA VAL A 218 -24.08 5.38 -7.40
C VAL A 218 -23.57 4.26 -6.50
N SER A 219 -23.93 4.30 -5.22
CA SER A 219 -23.52 3.26 -4.26
C SER A 219 -24.44 2.03 -4.28
N SER A 220 -25.63 2.18 -4.86
CA SER A 220 -26.58 1.08 -5.07
C SER A 220 -27.47 1.38 -6.28
N THR A 221 -28.02 0.33 -6.86
CA THR A 221 -28.98 0.48 -7.97
C THR A 221 -30.24 1.24 -7.55
N SER A 222 -30.67 1.12 -6.30
CA SER A 222 -31.83 1.85 -5.75
C SER A 222 -31.62 3.35 -5.67
N GLU A 223 -30.37 3.80 -5.46
CA GLU A 223 -30.03 5.23 -5.38
C GLU A 223 -30.22 5.95 -6.72
N GLY A 224 -30.03 5.24 -7.82
CA GLY A 224 -30.10 5.81 -9.18
C GLY A 224 -31.34 5.45 -9.97
N SER A 225 -32.25 4.62 -9.42
CA SER A 225 -33.37 4.05 -10.18
C SER A 225 -34.31 5.07 -10.84
N ASP A 226 -34.49 6.22 -10.23
CA ASP A 226 -35.30 7.33 -10.75
C ASP A 226 -34.57 8.18 -11.82
N LEU A 227 -33.22 8.15 -11.84
CA LEU A 227 -32.43 8.89 -12.82
C LEU A 227 -32.47 8.24 -14.21
N GLU A 228 -32.70 6.94 -14.27
CA GLU A 228 -32.87 6.24 -15.54
C GLU A 228 -34.06 6.76 -16.34
N HIS A 229 -35.14 7.12 -15.66
CA HIS A 229 -36.31 7.76 -16.28
C HIS A 229 -36.00 9.17 -16.83
N LEU A 230 -34.93 9.81 -16.34
CA LEU A 230 -34.43 11.08 -16.85
C LEU A 230 -33.41 10.91 -17.99
N GLY A 231 -33.16 9.66 -18.43
CA GLY A 231 -32.20 9.36 -19.48
C GLY A 231 -30.72 9.43 -19.01
N VAL A 232 -30.48 9.36 -17.71
CA VAL A 232 -29.14 9.43 -17.11
C VAL A 232 -28.67 8.02 -16.77
N ALA A 233 -27.54 7.62 -17.32
CA ALA A 233 -26.93 6.32 -17.02
C ALA A 233 -26.34 6.35 -15.59
N THR A 234 -26.71 5.37 -14.76
CA THR A 234 -26.18 5.20 -13.42
C THR A 234 -25.31 3.96 -13.32
N VAL A 235 -24.18 4.05 -12.60
CA VAL A 235 -23.20 2.97 -12.46
C VAL A 235 -23.02 2.63 -10.98
N PRO A 236 -23.46 1.44 -10.52
CA PRO A 236 -23.26 1.01 -9.15
C PRO A 236 -21.78 0.63 -8.94
N LEU A 237 -21.16 1.24 -7.93
CA LEU A 237 -19.74 1.04 -7.58
C LEU A 237 -19.59 0.98 -6.05
N PRO A 238 -18.47 0.43 -5.55
CA PRO A 238 -18.16 0.46 -4.13
C PRO A 238 -18.21 1.87 -3.55
N GLN A 239 -18.76 2.02 -2.35
CA GLN A 239 -19.01 3.32 -1.70
C GLN A 239 -17.76 4.23 -1.66
N ARG A 240 -16.57 3.66 -1.45
CA ARG A 240 -15.32 4.43 -1.43
C ARG A 240 -15.01 5.09 -2.77
N LEU A 241 -15.14 4.31 -3.85
CA LEU A 241 -14.92 4.83 -5.20
C LEU A 241 -15.99 5.87 -5.57
N VAL A 242 -17.26 5.63 -5.23
CA VAL A 242 -18.34 6.60 -5.38
C VAL A 242 -18.03 7.90 -4.65
N SER A 243 -17.59 7.83 -3.39
CA SER A 243 -17.23 9.01 -2.59
C SER A 243 -16.08 9.81 -3.22
N MET A 244 -15.09 9.12 -3.79
CA MET A 244 -13.99 9.76 -4.50
C MET A 244 -14.44 10.44 -5.80
N LEU A 245 -15.24 9.75 -6.61
CA LEU A 245 -15.73 10.25 -7.89
C LEU A 245 -16.67 11.46 -7.71
N ARG A 246 -17.51 11.47 -6.67
CA ARG A 246 -18.46 12.56 -6.34
C ARG A 246 -17.80 13.86 -5.87
N ARG A 247 -16.50 13.87 -5.64
CA ARG A 247 -15.78 15.13 -5.43
C ARG A 247 -15.75 16.00 -6.70
N THR A 248 -15.90 15.39 -7.87
CA THR A 248 -15.82 16.05 -9.17
C THR A 248 -17.07 15.83 -10.01
N LEU A 249 -17.64 14.62 -9.95
CA LEU A 249 -18.85 14.26 -10.68
C LEU A 249 -20.10 14.64 -9.87
N PRO A 250 -21.21 14.95 -10.54
CA PRO A 250 -22.46 15.29 -9.86
C PRO A 250 -23.01 14.09 -9.07
N SER A 251 -23.63 14.39 -7.93
CA SER A 251 -24.41 13.40 -7.19
C SER A 251 -25.80 13.22 -7.80
N PRO A 252 -26.49 12.09 -7.51
CA PRO A 252 -27.89 11.90 -7.90
C PRO A 252 -28.80 13.08 -7.51
N GLU A 253 -28.63 13.62 -6.30
CA GLU A 253 -29.41 14.75 -5.80
C GLU A 253 -29.19 16.01 -6.65
N ARG A 254 -27.94 16.29 -7.01
CA ARG A 254 -27.60 17.43 -7.87
C ARG A 254 -28.23 17.30 -9.24
N VAL A 255 -28.22 16.10 -9.81
CA VAL A 255 -28.86 15.84 -11.12
C VAL A 255 -30.37 16.05 -11.06
N ARG A 256 -31.03 15.56 -9.98
CA ARG A 256 -32.47 15.80 -9.76
C ARG A 256 -32.76 17.29 -9.65
N GLN A 257 -31.96 18.02 -8.90
CA GLN A 257 -32.12 19.47 -8.74
C GLN A 257 -31.93 20.19 -10.07
N ASP A 258 -30.86 19.92 -10.81
CA ASP A 258 -30.58 20.56 -12.11
C ASP A 258 -31.70 20.24 -13.13
N HIS A 259 -32.28 19.04 -13.07
CA HIS A 259 -33.41 18.67 -13.92
C HIS A 259 -34.70 19.44 -13.53
N ALA A 260 -34.99 19.51 -12.23
CA ALA A 260 -36.14 20.30 -11.74
C ALA A 260 -35.99 21.77 -12.08
N GLU A 261 -34.81 22.37 -11.92
CA GLU A 261 -34.54 23.77 -12.29
C GLU A 261 -34.77 24.01 -13.80
N LYS A 262 -34.34 23.09 -14.66
CA LYS A 262 -34.60 23.14 -16.12
C LYS A 262 -36.09 23.07 -16.45
N ILE A 263 -36.86 22.22 -15.79
CA ILE A 263 -38.30 22.14 -15.97
C ILE A 263 -38.97 23.46 -15.55
N VAL A 264 -38.62 24.04 -14.39
CA VAL A 264 -39.14 25.29 -13.92
C VAL A 264 -38.81 26.44 -14.87
N ALA A 265 -37.58 26.51 -15.37
CA ALA A 265 -37.17 27.52 -16.34
C ALA A 265 -37.96 27.40 -17.66
N ARG A 266 -38.17 26.19 -18.18
CA ARG A 266 -38.97 25.92 -19.39
C ARG A 266 -40.46 26.30 -19.15
N HIS A 267 -40.98 26.01 -17.95
CA HIS A 267 -42.34 26.46 -17.61
C HIS A 267 -42.49 27.98 -17.64
N ALA A 268 -41.52 28.71 -17.05
CA ALA A 268 -41.51 30.18 -17.07
C ALA A 268 -41.45 30.74 -18.49
N LEU A 269 -40.77 30.04 -19.43
CA LEU A 269 -40.72 30.42 -20.84
C LEU A 269 -41.94 29.93 -21.67
N GLY A 270 -42.86 29.18 -21.07
CA GLY A 270 -44.04 28.64 -21.78
C GLY A 270 -43.74 27.43 -22.70
N GLU A 271 -42.56 26.81 -22.55
CA GLU A 271 -42.05 25.78 -23.45
C GLU A 271 -42.38 24.33 -23.00
N LEU A 272 -43.16 24.15 -21.93
CA LEU A 272 -43.54 22.82 -21.44
C LEU A 272 -44.54 22.12 -22.34
N THR A 273 -44.35 20.83 -22.55
CA THR A 273 -45.37 19.99 -23.17
C THR A 273 -46.60 19.83 -22.25
N LYS A 274 -47.73 19.43 -22.82
CA LYS A 274 -48.96 19.19 -22.05
C LYS A 274 -48.76 18.16 -20.92
N GLU A 275 -47.97 17.14 -21.15
CA GLU A 275 -47.69 16.09 -20.18
C GLU A 275 -46.78 16.60 -19.05
N GLU A 276 -45.70 17.29 -19.36
CA GLU A 276 -44.83 17.92 -18.38
C GLU A 276 -45.58 18.92 -17.47
N ARG A 277 -46.50 19.71 -18.05
CA ARG A 277 -47.35 20.64 -17.29
C ARG A 277 -48.29 19.88 -16.35
N ALA A 278 -48.94 18.80 -16.81
CA ALA A 278 -49.83 17.99 -15.98
C ALA A 278 -49.08 17.33 -14.81
N ASN A 279 -47.86 16.83 -15.04
CA ASN A 279 -47.01 16.25 -14.01
C ASN A 279 -46.55 17.27 -12.97
N LEU A 280 -46.22 18.47 -13.40
CA LEU A 280 -45.85 19.58 -12.53
C LEU A 280 -47.04 20.01 -11.64
N ASP A 281 -48.23 20.20 -12.24
CA ASP A 281 -49.48 20.54 -11.54
C ASP A 281 -49.87 19.45 -10.52
N TYR A 282 -49.65 18.17 -10.85
CA TYR A 282 -49.86 17.06 -9.94
C TYR A 282 -48.89 17.12 -8.75
N ALA A 283 -47.61 17.39 -9.01
CA ALA A 283 -46.61 17.52 -7.97
C ALA A 283 -46.90 18.67 -7.00
N PHE A 284 -47.29 19.83 -7.51
CA PHE A 284 -47.67 20.97 -6.69
C PHE A 284 -48.92 20.69 -5.82
N ARG A 285 -49.94 19.99 -6.35
CA ARG A 285 -51.12 19.60 -5.55
C ARG A 285 -50.83 18.60 -4.42
N LYS A 286 -49.68 17.91 -4.46
CA LYS A 286 -49.30 17.02 -3.37
C LYS A 286 -48.48 17.73 -2.29
N LEU A 287 -48.01 18.94 -2.54
CA LEU A 287 -47.27 19.79 -1.59
C LEU A 287 -48.19 20.74 -0.80
N GLU A 288 -49.42 20.92 -1.27
CA GLU A 288 -50.51 21.57 -0.49
C GLU A 288 -51.23 20.54 0.41
#